data_9a8298335898c87fddfdd9f7a88adb27
#
_entry.id   9a8298335898c87fddfdd9f7a88adb27
#
_cell.length_a   1.000
_cell.length_b   1.000
_cell.length_c   1.000
_cell.angle_alpha   90.00
_cell.angle_beta   90.00
_cell.angle_gamma   90.00
#
_symmetry.space_group_name_H-M   'P 1'
#
loop_
_entity.id
_entity.type
_entity.pdbx_description
1 polymer ?
#
loop_
_entity_poly.entity_id
_entity_poly.type
_entity_poly.pdbx_seq_one_letter_code
_entity_poly.pdbx_strand_id
1 'polypeptide(L)'
;MGAALSEGADPTARSSKARRISASIAEYGNLIKNSVLFMDTAIGGTKEQIMADLAKDAAETLDNVVRDVAVANGTVLFAAAATHRSDIVSASSATIKDIRRAVRLLRLSSVPTFPGNEYVGLCHPDIAYDLETDSDWKYLSQYRDTVKYDIEGEIGKIYGVRFKLAPTIPILQNSGSANVNVYRTLIFGPEYLGLSEIGNIKMVMNEPGRASELGTYNTYGYYFTASAACLSSQRAIRLESSSTLD
;
A
#
# COMPACT_ATOMS: atom_id res chain seq x y z
N MET A 1 19.37 -25.78 7.03
CA MET A 1 20.17 -26.50 6.02
C MET A 1 20.22 -27.96 6.40
N GLY A 2 20.09 -28.89 5.44
CA GLY A 2 20.34 -30.31 5.67
C GLY A 2 21.82 -30.51 5.95
N ALA A 3 22.15 -31.48 6.84
CA ALA A 3 23.51 -31.92 7.04
C ALA A 3 23.83 -33.08 6.08
N ALA A 4 25.11 -33.29 5.76
CA ALA A 4 25.53 -34.48 5.05
C ALA A 4 25.15 -35.70 5.85
N LEU A 5 24.57 -36.70 5.21
CA LEU A 5 24.21 -37.96 5.84
C LEU A 5 25.45 -38.87 5.85
N SER A 6 25.73 -39.48 6.98
CA SER A 6 26.67 -40.58 7.06
C SER A 6 25.93 -41.90 6.80
N GLU A 7 26.62 -42.84 6.18
CA GLU A 7 26.05 -44.16 5.86
C GLU A 7 25.57 -44.88 7.14
N GLY A 8 24.28 -45.26 7.14
CA GLY A 8 23.69 -45.99 8.27
C GLY A 8 23.26 -45.13 9.48
N ALA A 9 23.28 -43.80 9.38
CA ALA A 9 22.79 -42.92 10.45
C ALA A 9 21.61 -42.06 10.00
N ASP A 10 20.55 -42.01 10.78
CA ASP A 10 19.41 -41.16 10.56
C ASP A 10 19.73 -39.69 10.89
N PRO A 11 19.24 -38.70 10.10
CA PRO A 11 19.42 -37.31 10.40
C PRO A 11 18.67 -36.94 11.70
N THR A 12 19.23 -36.02 12.47
CA THR A 12 18.57 -35.48 13.66
C THR A 12 17.27 -34.79 13.27
N ALA A 13 16.15 -35.28 13.77
CA ALA A 13 14.84 -34.69 13.50
C ALA A 13 14.77 -33.25 14.02
N ARG A 14 14.28 -32.33 13.22
CA ARG A 14 14.00 -30.95 13.61
C ARG A 14 12.51 -30.77 13.87
N SER A 15 12.16 -30.13 14.97
CA SER A 15 10.77 -29.77 15.24
C SER A 15 10.33 -28.63 14.32
N SER A 16 9.15 -28.74 13.73
CA SER A 16 8.49 -27.64 13.01
C SER A 16 8.00 -26.62 14.04
N LYS A 17 8.32 -25.34 13.79
CA LYS A 17 7.81 -24.22 14.59
C LYS A 17 6.72 -23.50 13.80
N ALA A 18 5.50 -23.49 14.32
CA ALA A 18 4.40 -22.71 13.79
C ALA A 18 4.29 -21.37 14.52
N ARG A 19 4.07 -20.29 13.77
CA ARG A 19 3.77 -18.97 14.31
C ARG A 19 2.31 -18.64 14.04
N ARG A 20 1.57 -18.30 15.09
CA ARG A 20 0.20 -17.81 14.97
C ARG A 20 0.21 -16.29 14.80
N ILE A 21 -0.50 -15.80 13.80
CA ILE A 21 -0.76 -14.38 13.58
C ILE A 21 -2.27 -14.19 13.74
N SER A 22 -2.67 -13.22 14.54
CA SER A 22 -4.06 -12.84 14.73
C SER A 22 -4.29 -11.46 14.17
N ALA A 23 -5.43 -11.26 13.51
CA ALA A 23 -5.89 -9.99 13.00
C ALA A 23 -7.24 -9.65 13.64
N SER A 24 -7.41 -8.39 14.02
CA SER A 24 -8.70 -7.90 14.51
C SER A 24 -9.56 -7.55 13.30
N ILE A 25 -10.75 -8.12 13.27
CA ILE A 25 -11.72 -7.85 12.20
C ILE A 25 -12.56 -6.65 12.62
N ALA A 26 -12.75 -5.71 11.69
CA ALA A 26 -13.60 -4.53 11.89
C ALA A 26 -14.62 -4.41 10.76
N GLU A 27 -15.76 -3.81 11.08
CA GLU A 27 -16.81 -3.49 10.11
C GLU A 27 -16.61 -2.03 9.67
N TYR A 28 -16.66 -1.81 8.36
CA TYR A 28 -16.52 -0.52 7.69
C TYR A 28 -17.78 -0.22 6.90
N GLY A 29 -18.17 1.02 6.83
CA GLY A 29 -19.32 1.43 6.03
C GLY A 29 -19.48 2.94 5.98
N ASN A 30 -20.19 3.41 4.99
CA ASN A 30 -20.55 4.81 4.82
C ASN A 30 -22.03 4.93 4.39
N LEU A 31 -22.65 6.05 4.73
CA LEU A 31 -24.07 6.31 4.48
C LEU A 31 -24.28 7.71 3.94
N ILE A 32 -24.98 7.83 2.82
CA ILE A 32 -25.45 9.08 2.24
C ILE A 32 -26.96 9.19 2.48
N LYS A 33 -27.40 10.34 2.95
CA LYS A 33 -28.80 10.66 3.23
C LYS A 33 -29.25 11.81 2.34
N ASN A 34 -30.26 11.57 1.50
CA ASN A 34 -30.80 12.57 0.59
C ASN A 34 -32.29 12.78 0.83
N SER A 35 -32.74 14.04 0.81
CA SER A 35 -34.16 14.34 0.92
C SER A 35 -34.93 13.93 -0.35
N VAL A 36 -36.20 13.57 -0.19
CA VAL A 36 -37.09 13.25 -1.32
C VAL A 36 -37.19 14.46 -2.23
N LEU A 37 -37.34 15.67 -1.67
CA LEU A 37 -37.40 16.89 -2.46
C LEU A 37 -36.15 17.09 -3.35
N PHE A 38 -34.97 16.79 -2.83
CA PHE A 38 -33.73 16.84 -3.63
C PHE A 38 -33.76 15.85 -4.79
N MET A 39 -34.24 14.61 -4.53
CA MET A 39 -34.32 13.57 -5.56
C MET A 39 -35.36 13.90 -6.64
N ASP A 40 -36.47 14.54 -6.28
CA ASP A 40 -37.54 14.93 -7.20
C ASP A 40 -37.17 16.17 -8.04
N THR A 41 -36.33 17.05 -7.50
CA THR A 41 -35.87 18.26 -8.19
C THR A 41 -34.56 18.10 -8.93
N ALA A 42 -33.81 17.03 -8.67
CA ALA A 42 -32.54 16.75 -9.33
C ALA A 42 -32.74 16.33 -10.79
N ILE A 43 -31.82 16.76 -11.64
CA ILE A 43 -31.75 16.30 -13.04
C ILE A 43 -31.41 14.80 -13.04
N GLY A 44 -32.09 14.03 -13.90
CA GLY A 44 -32.05 12.56 -13.87
C GLY A 44 -30.68 11.90 -13.80
N GLY A 45 -30.61 10.70 -13.21
CA GLY A 45 -29.37 9.92 -13.03
C GLY A 45 -28.69 10.08 -11.67
N THR A 46 -29.23 10.92 -10.77
CA THR A 46 -28.64 11.20 -9.44
C THR A 46 -28.49 9.94 -8.57
N LYS A 47 -29.43 9.02 -8.66
CA LYS A 47 -29.40 7.78 -7.88
C LYS A 47 -28.26 6.86 -8.30
N GLU A 48 -28.09 6.68 -9.60
CA GLU A 48 -27.03 5.86 -10.19
C GLU A 48 -25.66 6.44 -9.86
N GLN A 49 -25.53 7.76 -9.89
CA GLN A 49 -24.30 8.45 -9.56
C GLN A 49 -23.95 8.28 -8.07
N ILE A 50 -24.90 8.43 -7.16
CA ILE A 50 -24.68 8.20 -5.73
C ILE A 50 -24.22 6.77 -5.46
N MET A 51 -24.81 5.79 -6.13
CA MET A 51 -24.40 4.39 -5.99
C MET A 51 -23.01 4.12 -6.53
N ALA A 52 -22.64 4.77 -7.65
CA ALA A 52 -21.29 4.67 -8.22
C ALA A 52 -20.25 5.32 -7.29
N ASP A 53 -20.55 6.48 -6.72
CA ASP A 53 -19.67 7.16 -5.77
C ASP A 53 -19.47 6.34 -4.49
N LEU A 54 -20.53 5.72 -3.96
CA LEU A 54 -20.43 4.82 -2.81
C LEU A 54 -19.64 3.55 -3.11
N ALA A 55 -19.76 3.00 -4.32
CA ALA A 55 -18.95 1.84 -4.72
C ALA A 55 -17.46 2.18 -4.80
N LYS A 56 -17.14 3.38 -5.30
CA LYS A 56 -15.78 3.89 -5.32
C LYS A 56 -15.23 4.11 -3.91
N ASP A 57 -16.01 4.77 -3.04
CA ASP A 57 -15.63 5.01 -1.63
C ASP A 57 -15.39 3.68 -0.88
N ALA A 58 -16.21 2.64 -1.14
CA ALA A 58 -16.02 1.32 -0.56
C ALA A 58 -14.69 0.68 -0.98
N ALA A 59 -14.33 0.78 -2.27
CA ALA A 59 -13.06 0.29 -2.78
C ALA A 59 -11.87 1.05 -2.20
N GLU A 60 -11.95 2.38 -2.12
CA GLU A 60 -10.93 3.23 -1.51
C GLU A 60 -10.76 2.95 -0.01
N THR A 61 -11.86 2.70 0.71
CA THR A 61 -11.82 2.35 2.13
C THR A 61 -11.10 1.02 2.36
N LEU A 62 -11.37 0.00 1.54
CA LEU A 62 -10.68 -1.29 1.62
C LEU A 62 -9.18 -1.14 1.33
N ASP A 63 -8.83 -0.38 0.28
CA ASP A 63 -7.43 -0.09 -0.06
C ASP A 63 -6.71 0.63 1.09
N ASN A 64 -7.36 1.61 1.73
CA ASN A 64 -6.83 2.34 2.86
C ASN A 64 -6.53 1.42 4.06
N VAL A 65 -7.42 0.48 4.38
CA VAL A 65 -7.22 -0.49 5.47
C VAL A 65 -5.99 -1.35 5.21
N VAL A 66 -5.83 -1.87 4.00
CA VAL A 66 -4.68 -2.70 3.62
C VAL A 66 -3.39 -1.88 3.62
N ARG A 67 -3.42 -0.68 3.02
CA ARG A 67 -2.29 0.23 2.91
C ARG A 67 -1.76 0.67 4.27
N ASP A 68 -2.64 1.02 5.21
CA ASP A 68 -2.22 1.49 6.52
C ASP A 68 -1.47 0.41 7.30
N VAL A 69 -1.94 -0.84 7.22
CA VAL A 69 -1.22 -1.99 7.79
C VAL A 69 0.09 -2.24 7.07
N ALA A 70 0.13 -2.12 5.74
CA ALA A 70 1.33 -2.29 4.93
C ALA A 70 2.41 -1.26 5.32
N VAL A 71 2.03 0.01 5.38
CA VAL A 71 2.96 1.09 5.68
C VAL A 71 3.42 1.07 7.14
N ALA A 72 2.57 0.60 8.07
CA ALA A 72 2.93 0.55 9.50
C ALA A 72 4.00 -0.51 9.83
N ASN A 73 3.99 -1.65 9.14
CA ASN A 73 4.71 -2.86 9.59
C ASN A 73 6.01 -3.19 8.85
N GLY A 74 6.41 -2.45 7.81
CA GLY A 74 7.67 -2.68 7.10
C GLY A 74 8.92 -2.36 7.95
N THR A 75 10.04 -3.04 7.66
CA THR A 75 11.35 -2.68 8.23
C THR A 75 11.74 -1.29 7.75
N VAL A 76 12.09 -0.40 8.67
CA VAL A 76 12.37 1.01 8.32
C VAL A 76 13.80 1.16 7.79
N LEU A 77 13.94 1.88 6.70
CA LEU A 77 15.19 2.36 6.12
C LEU A 77 15.08 3.88 5.93
N PHE A 78 16.06 4.62 6.37
CA PHE A 78 16.09 6.08 6.18
C PHE A 78 16.97 6.44 4.99
N ALA A 79 16.54 7.44 4.20
CA ALA A 79 17.32 8.00 3.10
C ALA A 79 18.57 8.73 3.60
N ALA A 80 19.52 9.00 2.71
CA ALA A 80 20.77 9.70 3.00
C ALA A 80 21.56 9.14 4.19
N ALA A 81 21.42 7.84 4.50
CA ALA A 81 22.05 7.15 5.63
C ALA A 81 21.69 7.76 7.01
N ALA A 82 20.57 8.47 7.14
CA ALA A 82 20.05 8.90 8.43
C ALA A 82 19.79 7.68 9.34
N THR A 83 19.89 7.88 10.65
CA THR A 83 19.67 6.82 11.66
C THR A 83 18.28 6.90 12.28
N HIS A 84 17.73 8.10 12.33
CA HIS A 84 16.40 8.36 12.87
C HIS A 84 15.59 9.23 11.90
N ARG A 85 14.27 9.20 12.05
CA ARG A 85 13.36 10.05 11.27
C ARG A 85 13.64 11.54 11.47
N SER A 86 13.97 11.94 12.70
CA SER A 86 14.34 13.31 13.04
C SER A 86 15.58 13.85 12.33
N ASP A 87 16.40 12.95 11.75
CA ASP A 87 17.62 13.34 11.06
C ASP A 87 17.37 13.58 9.56
N ILE A 88 16.15 13.35 9.08
CA ILE A 88 15.76 13.59 7.68
C ILE A 88 15.64 15.10 7.49
N VAL A 89 16.49 15.64 6.63
CA VAL A 89 16.50 17.05 6.20
C VAL A 89 15.92 17.17 4.79
N SER A 90 15.63 18.37 4.32
CA SER A 90 15.12 18.62 2.97
C SER A 90 15.99 18.03 1.85
N ALA A 91 17.30 17.92 2.07
CA ALA A 91 18.23 17.28 1.14
C ALA A 91 18.24 15.74 1.17
N SER A 92 17.45 15.11 2.09
CA SER A 92 17.38 13.66 2.23
C SER A 92 16.32 13.05 1.29
N SER A 93 16.28 13.49 0.02
CA SER A 93 15.39 12.93 -0.99
C SER A 93 15.71 11.46 -1.28
N ALA A 94 14.71 10.71 -1.74
CA ALA A 94 14.88 9.32 -2.12
C ALA A 94 15.80 9.21 -3.35
N THR A 95 16.85 8.40 -3.25
CA THR A 95 17.80 8.17 -4.33
C THR A 95 17.76 6.72 -4.80
N ILE A 96 18.24 6.49 -6.02
CA ILE A 96 18.41 5.13 -6.56
C ILE A 96 19.35 4.29 -5.68
N LYS A 97 20.32 4.91 -5.02
CA LYS A 97 21.21 4.23 -4.06
C LYS A 97 20.45 3.66 -2.87
N ASP A 98 19.43 4.38 -2.37
CA ASP A 98 18.61 3.91 -1.25
C ASP A 98 17.70 2.76 -1.68
N ILE A 99 17.17 2.77 -2.90
CA ILE A 99 16.43 1.65 -3.49
C ILE A 99 17.34 0.41 -3.57
N ARG A 100 18.58 0.56 -4.04
CA ARG A 100 19.56 -0.55 -4.09
C ARG A 100 19.86 -1.10 -2.70
N ARG A 101 19.97 -0.23 -1.68
CA ARG A 101 20.13 -0.65 -0.28
C ARG A 101 18.91 -1.47 0.20
N ALA A 102 17.71 -1.02 -0.10
CA ALA A 102 16.48 -1.73 0.23
C ALA A 102 16.43 -3.12 -0.42
N VAL A 103 16.68 -3.21 -1.73
CA VAL A 103 16.72 -4.49 -2.44
C VAL A 103 17.81 -5.43 -1.88
N ARG A 104 18.98 -4.88 -1.55
CA ARG A 104 20.05 -5.67 -0.89
C ARG A 104 19.56 -6.26 0.43
N LEU A 105 18.87 -5.49 1.26
CA LEU A 105 18.35 -5.97 2.55
C LEU A 105 17.29 -7.07 2.38
N LEU A 106 16.39 -6.91 1.42
CA LEU A 106 15.40 -7.97 1.10
C LEU A 106 16.08 -9.26 0.65
N ARG A 107 17.10 -9.17 -0.19
CA ARG A 107 17.88 -10.34 -0.67
C ARG A 107 18.69 -10.98 0.46
N LEU A 108 19.28 -10.19 1.37
CA LEU A 108 19.95 -10.71 2.57
C LEU A 108 19.00 -11.48 3.48
N SER A 109 17.76 -11.04 3.58
CA SER A 109 16.69 -11.73 4.31
C SER A 109 16.09 -12.91 3.53
N SER A 110 16.68 -13.27 2.36
CA SER A 110 16.19 -14.35 1.48
C SER A 110 14.70 -14.23 1.13
N VAL A 111 14.20 -13.00 0.96
CA VAL A 111 12.81 -12.74 0.59
C VAL A 111 12.60 -13.17 -0.87
N PRO A 112 11.61 -14.05 -1.15
CA PRO A 112 11.29 -14.42 -2.53
C PRO A 112 10.81 -13.20 -3.34
N THR A 113 10.93 -13.26 -4.65
CA THR A 113 10.42 -12.27 -5.58
C THR A 113 9.07 -12.69 -6.13
N PHE A 114 8.31 -11.75 -6.66
CA PHE A 114 7.12 -12.04 -7.47
C PHE A 114 7.51 -12.69 -8.81
N PRO A 115 6.56 -13.29 -9.54
CA PRO A 115 6.79 -13.76 -10.91
C PRO A 115 7.38 -12.64 -11.76
N GLY A 116 8.45 -12.95 -12.54
CA GLY A 116 9.23 -11.94 -13.26
C GLY A 116 10.50 -11.47 -12.53
N ASN A 117 10.83 -12.11 -11.40
CA ASN A 117 12.04 -11.85 -10.60
C ASN A 117 12.13 -10.40 -10.09
N GLU A 118 11.03 -9.88 -9.56
CA GLU A 118 10.90 -8.50 -9.13
C GLU A 118 10.19 -8.36 -7.78
N TYR A 119 10.46 -7.24 -7.10
CA TYR A 119 9.71 -6.75 -5.94
C TYR A 119 8.73 -5.67 -6.41
N VAL A 120 7.71 -5.39 -5.62
CA VAL A 120 6.78 -4.28 -5.88
C VAL A 120 7.14 -3.11 -4.97
N GLY A 121 7.20 -1.92 -5.57
CA GLY A 121 7.41 -0.66 -4.86
C GLY A 121 6.16 0.22 -4.98
N LEU A 122 5.71 0.79 -3.87
CA LEU A 122 4.65 1.80 -3.81
C LEU A 122 5.26 3.12 -3.37
N CYS A 123 5.11 4.18 -4.14
CA CYS A 123 5.63 5.49 -3.82
C CYS A 123 4.61 6.61 -4.06
N HIS A 124 4.77 7.70 -3.32
CA HIS A 124 4.00 8.92 -3.56
C HIS A 124 4.46 9.57 -4.87
N PRO A 125 3.58 10.31 -5.59
CA PRO A 125 3.94 11.01 -6.83
C PRO A 125 5.16 11.94 -6.70
N ASP A 126 5.33 12.64 -5.58
CA ASP A 126 6.47 13.54 -5.35
C ASP A 126 7.79 12.77 -5.31
N ILE A 127 7.80 11.59 -4.68
CA ILE A 127 8.97 10.71 -4.68
C ILE A 127 9.21 10.11 -6.06
N ALA A 128 8.16 9.83 -6.82
CA ALA A 128 8.30 9.38 -8.19
C ALA A 128 9.01 10.43 -9.05
N TYR A 129 8.61 11.70 -8.91
CA TYR A 129 9.26 12.83 -9.59
C TYR A 129 10.76 12.93 -9.24
N ASP A 130 11.10 12.80 -7.94
CA ASP A 130 12.51 12.83 -7.50
C ASP A 130 13.31 11.68 -8.13
N LEU A 131 12.75 10.46 -8.14
CA LEU A 131 13.40 9.30 -8.73
C LEU A 131 13.59 9.43 -10.24
N GLU A 132 12.58 9.93 -10.97
CA GLU A 132 12.67 10.16 -12.42
C GLU A 132 13.64 11.26 -12.79
N THR A 133 13.87 12.21 -11.89
CA THR A 133 14.82 13.30 -12.07
C THR A 133 16.26 12.86 -11.86
N ASP A 134 16.48 11.77 -11.11
CA ASP A 134 17.83 11.21 -10.85
C ASP A 134 18.49 10.78 -12.18
N SER A 135 19.78 11.13 -12.31
CA SER A 135 20.60 10.81 -13.48
C SER A 135 20.68 9.31 -13.76
N ASP A 136 20.78 8.50 -12.71
CA ASP A 136 20.88 7.03 -12.84
C ASP A 136 19.60 6.43 -13.41
N TRP A 137 18.42 7.02 -13.10
CA TRP A 137 17.15 6.63 -13.70
C TRP A 137 17.11 6.91 -15.20
N LYS A 138 17.53 8.12 -15.60
CA LYS A 138 17.56 8.54 -17.01
C LYS A 138 18.49 7.64 -17.85
N TYR A 139 19.67 7.29 -17.32
CA TYR A 139 20.56 6.36 -18.01
C TYR A 139 19.97 4.98 -18.21
N LEU A 140 19.31 4.42 -17.18
CA LEU A 140 18.70 3.10 -17.25
C LEU A 140 17.50 3.07 -18.20
N SER A 141 16.73 4.15 -18.30
CA SER A 141 15.59 4.25 -19.23
C SER A 141 16.05 4.35 -20.68
N GLN A 142 17.20 4.96 -20.97
CA GLN A 142 17.78 5.07 -22.31
C GLN A 142 18.30 3.74 -22.85
N TYR A 143 18.79 2.84 -21.99
CA TYR A 143 19.31 1.53 -22.37
C TYR A 143 18.24 0.44 -22.48
N ARG A 144 17.03 0.72 -22.08
CA ARG A 144 15.89 -0.21 -22.20
C ARG A 144 15.07 0.15 -23.43
N ASP A 145 15.20 -0.67 -24.44
CA ASP A 145 14.28 -0.67 -25.57
C ASP A 145 12.87 -0.99 -25.04
N THR A 146 11.98 -0.02 -25.23
CA THR A 146 10.55 -0.13 -24.94
C THR A 146 10.22 -0.43 -23.46
N VAL A 147 10.14 0.61 -22.63
CA VAL A 147 9.41 0.52 -21.36
C VAL A 147 7.92 0.32 -21.70
N LYS A 148 7.49 -0.92 -21.79
CA LYS A 148 6.06 -1.25 -21.80
C LYS A 148 5.58 -1.08 -20.36
N TYR A 149 4.79 -0.06 -20.13
CA TYR A 149 3.99 0.07 -18.91
C TYR A 149 2.88 -0.98 -19.01
N ASP A 150 3.08 -2.12 -18.36
CA ASP A 150 2.11 -3.22 -18.39
C ASP A 150 0.85 -2.95 -17.55
N ILE A 151 0.92 -1.97 -16.65
CA ILE A 151 -0.16 -1.71 -15.69
C ILE A 151 -0.31 -0.19 -15.53
N GLU A 152 -1.55 0.30 -15.50
CA GLU A 152 -1.85 1.70 -15.21
C GLU A 152 -1.24 2.15 -13.88
N GLY A 153 -0.62 3.33 -13.87
CA GLY A 153 0.08 3.89 -12.70
C GLY A 153 1.47 3.31 -12.44
N GLU A 154 2.03 2.52 -13.37
CA GLU A 154 3.41 2.07 -13.30
C GLU A 154 4.36 3.18 -13.76
N ILE A 155 5.38 3.49 -12.95
CA ILE A 155 6.44 4.46 -13.28
C ILE A 155 7.55 3.78 -14.07
N GLY A 156 7.85 2.53 -13.71
CA GLY A 156 8.89 1.75 -14.34
C GLY A 156 9.49 0.69 -13.41
N LYS A 157 10.45 -0.04 -13.97
CA LYS A 157 11.18 -1.09 -13.25
C LYS A 157 12.64 -0.72 -13.12
N ILE A 158 13.15 -0.66 -11.89
CA ILE A 158 14.56 -0.35 -11.61
C ILE A 158 15.13 -1.32 -10.59
N TYR A 159 16.32 -1.86 -10.83
CA TYR A 159 17.04 -2.81 -9.95
C TYR A 159 16.19 -3.98 -9.42
N GLY A 160 15.20 -4.43 -10.21
CA GLY A 160 14.31 -5.52 -9.80
C GLY A 160 13.15 -5.09 -8.90
N VAL A 161 12.86 -3.79 -8.83
CA VAL A 161 11.66 -3.24 -8.19
C VAL A 161 10.78 -2.62 -9.28
N ARG A 162 9.51 -3.01 -9.31
CA ARG A 162 8.47 -2.41 -10.14
C ARG A 162 7.74 -1.36 -9.31
N PHE A 163 7.84 -0.10 -9.69
CA PHE A 163 7.22 1.01 -8.97
C PHE A 163 5.84 1.33 -9.50
N LYS A 164 4.91 1.51 -8.56
CA LYS A 164 3.55 1.99 -8.80
C LYS A 164 3.29 3.26 -8.02
N LEU A 165 2.52 4.17 -8.61
CA LEU A 165 2.03 5.36 -7.93
C LEU A 165 0.97 5.00 -6.90
N ALA A 166 1.11 5.53 -5.71
CA ALA A 166 0.16 5.41 -4.62
C ALA A 166 -0.02 6.76 -3.92
N PRO A 167 -0.80 7.68 -4.50
CA PRO A 167 -0.99 9.03 -3.95
C PRO A 167 -1.67 9.03 -2.59
N THR A 168 -2.34 7.94 -2.24
CA THR A 168 -3.04 7.78 -0.97
C THR A 168 -2.12 7.42 0.20
N ILE A 169 -0.83 7.15 -0.02
CA ILE A 169 0.11 6.86 1.09
C ILE A 169 0.22 8.11 1.97
N PRO A 170 -0.11 8.00 3.29
CA PRO A 170 -0.10 9.16 4.15
C PRO A 170 1.33 9.68 4.37
N ILE A 171 1.50 10.99 4.18
CA ILE A 171 2.73 11.73 4.45
C ILE A 171 2.79 12.02 5.95
N LEU A 172 3.95 11.84 6.56
CA LEU A 172 4.20 12.24 7.93
C LEU A 172 4.60 13.71 7.95
N GLN A 173 3.62 14.58 8.20
CA GLN A 173 3.85 16.01 8.22
C GLN A 173 4.76 16.42 9.39
N ASN A 174 5.68 17.34 9.13
CA ASN A 174 6.57 17.94 10.12
C ASN A 174 7.34 16.93 10.99
N SER A 175 7.64 15.75 10.46
CA SER A 175 8.25 14.65 11.24
C SER A 175 9.75 14.54 11.07
N GLY A 176 10.33 15.24 10.11
CA GLY A 176 11.77 15.36 9.90
C GLY A 176 12.40 16.52 10.66
N SER A 177 13.68 16.75 10.42
CA SER A 177 14.43 17.90 10.95
C SER A 177 13.87 19.20 10.36
N ALA A 178 13.77 20.25 11.15
CA ALA A 178 13.25 21.56 10.74
C ALA A 178 11.83 21.51 10.12
N ASN A 179 10.97 20.63 10.63
CA ASN A 179 9.58 20.45 10.19
C ASN A 179 9.45 19.96 8.73
N VAL A 180 10.42 19.25 8.19
CA VAL A 180 10.34 18.64 6.86
C VAL A 180 9.34 17.49 6.88
N ASN A 181 8.55 17.36 5.83
CA ASN A 181 7.62 16.24 5.65
C ASN A 181 8.38 14.96 5.30
N VAL A 182 7.93 13.83 5.84
CA VAL A 182 8.55 12.53 5.59
C VAL A 182 7.62 11.65 4.78
N TYR A 183 8.08 11.29 3.60
CA TYR A 183 7.41 10.41 2.68
C TYR A 183 7.80 8.95 2.94
N ARG A 184 6.87 8.05 2.72
CA ARG A 184 7.07 6.62 2.95
C ARG A 184 6.92 5.86 1.65
N THR A 185 8.02 5.32 1.15
CA THR A 185 8.04 4.40 0.00
C THR A 185 8.12 2.98 0.51
N LEU A 186 7.20 2.13 0.08
CA LEU A 186 7.14 0.73 0.50
C LEU A 186 7.66 -0.17 -0.61
N ILE A 187 8.64 -1.03 -0.31
CA ILE A 187 9.18 -2.05 -1.23
C ILE A 187 8.99 -3.42 -0.57
N PHE A 188 8.25 -4.31 -1.22
CA PHE A 188 7.89 -5.59 -0.61
C PHE A 188 7.91 -6.76 -1.60
N GLY A 189 8.03 -7.96 -1.03
CA GLY A 189 7.91 -9.23 -1.72
C GLY A 189 6.60 -9.95 -1.39
N PRO A 190 6.37 -11.14 -1.98
CA PRO A 190 5.18 -11.94 -1.73
C PRO A 190 5.05 -12.35 -0.25
N GLU A 191 3.82 -12.66 0.17
CA GLU A 191 3.48 -13.08 1.54
C GLU A 191 3.88 -12.07 2.64
N TYR A 192 3.90 -10.78 2.30
CA TYR A 192 4.10 -9.71 3.27
C TYR A 192 2.84 -9.46 4.08
N LEU A 193 1.70 -9.36 3.41
CA LEU A 193 0.39 -9.07 3.98
C LEU A 193 -0.57 -10.24 3.79
N GLY A 194 -1.47 -10.39 4.72
CA GLY A 194 -2.67 -11.21 4.60
C GLY A 194 -3.90 -10.33 4.74
N LEU A 195 -4.81 -10.47 3.80
CA LEU A 195 -6.13 -9.86 3.83
C LEU A 195 -7.14 -10.93 4.24
N SER A 196 -8.04 -10.61 5.16
CA SER A 196 -9.18 -11.42 5.52
C SER A 196 -10.45 -10.60 5.33
N GLU A 197 -11.32 -11.08 4.45
CA GLU A 197 -12.63 -10.52 4.19
C GLU A 197 -13.70 -11.51 4.65
N ILE A 198 -14.72 -10.99 5.33
CA ILE A 198 -15.88 -11.80 5.74
C ILE A 198 -17.09 -11.32 4.96
N GLY A 199 -17.43 -12.06 3.91
CA GLY A 199 -18.52 -11.70 3.00
C GLY A 199 -18.09 -10.63 1.97
N ASN A 200 -19.01 -10.30 1.10
CA ASN A 200 -18.83 -9.30 0.06
C ASN A 200 -19.25 -7.91 0.56
N ILE A 201 -18.82 -6.87 -0.12
CA ILE A 201 -19.34 -5.50 0.07
C ILE A 201 -20.83 -5.51 -0.21
N LYS A 202 -21.62 -5.09 0.77
CA LYS A 202 -23.09 -5.03 0.68
C LYS A 202 -23.52 -3.59 0.50
N MET A 203 -24.16 -3.32 -0.64
CA MET A 203 -24.81 -2.05 -0.91
C MET A 203 -26.24 -2.12 -0.39
N VAL A 204 -26.65 -1.10 0.35
CA VAL A 204 -27.99 -1.00 0.95
C VAL A 204 -28.64 0.29 0.51
N MET A 205 -29.89 0.17 0.08
CA MET A 205 -30.72 1.31 -0.27
C MET A 205 -32.03 1.19 0.51
N ASN A 206 -32.39 2.21 1.27
CA ASN A 206 -33.66 2.31 1.95
C ASN A 206 -34.49 3.43 1.32
N GLU A 207 -35.70 3.05 0.90
CA GLU A 207 -36.71 3.98 0.42
C GLU A 207 -37.28 4.85 1.55
N PRO A 208 -37.99 5.96 1.23
CA PRO A 208 -38.39 6.95 2.22
C PRO A 208 -39.16 6.38 3.42
N GLY A 209 -40.11 5.47 3.18
CA GLY A 209 -40.91 4.86 4.24
C GLY A 209 -40.14 3.93 5.18
N ARG A 210 -38.95 3.52 4.81
CA ARG A 210 -38.07 2.66 5.62
C ARG A 210 -36.93 3.45 6.26
N ALA A 211 -36.52 4.54 5.60
CA ALA A 211 -35.41 5.41 6.04
C ALA A 211 -35.85 6.48 7.05
N SER A 212 -37.13 6.92 6.99
CA SER A 212 -37.70 7.90 7.92
C SER A 212 -39.17 7.66 8.19
N GLU A 213 -39.63 7.98 9.40
CA GLU A 213 -41.04 7.83 9.82
C GLU A 213 -41.98 8.68 8.95
N LEU A 214 -41.56 9.87 8.54
CA LEU A 214 -42.35 10.76 7.69
C LEU A 214 -42.09 10.58 6.18
N GLY A 215 -41.21 9.65 5.81
CA GLY A 215 -40.86 9.44 4.41
C GLY A 215 -40.16 10.63 3.72
N THR A 216 -39.41 11.44 4.46
CA THR A 216 -38.82 12.69 3.97
C THR A 216 -37.43 12.54 3.36
N TYR A 217 -36.78 11.39 3.54
CA TYR A 217 -35.45 11.14 2.99
C TYR A 217 -35.23 9.66 2.63
N ASN A 218 -34.32 9.45 1.69
CA ASN A 218 -33.75 8.15 1.29
C ASN A 218 -32.37 7.99 1.92
N THR A 219 -31.97 6.74 2.18
CA THR A 219 -30.60 6.43 2.58
C THR A 219 -29.96 5.43 1.62
N TYR A 220 -28.74 5.73 1.23
CA TYR A 220 -27.88 4.88 0.41
C TYR A 220 -26.61 4.63 1.19
N GLY A 221 -26.14 3.41 1.24
CA GLY A 221 -24.94 3.11 1.99
C GLY A 221 -24.33 1.77 1.60
N TYR A 222 -23.15 1.54 2.10
CA TYR A 222 -22.50 0.23 2.02
C TYR A 222 -21.92 -0.16 3.38
N TYR A 223 -21.72 -1.44 3.56
CA TYR A 223 -20.92 -1.98 4.65
C TYR A 223 -20.20 -3.26 4.23
N PHE A 224 -19.05 -3.50 4.82
CA PHE A 224 -18.27 -4.72 4.65
C PHE A 224 -17.44 -4.97 5.89
N THR A 225 -16.96 -6.19 6.03
CA THR A 225 -16.12 -6.60 7.15
C THR A 225 -14.78 -7.07 6.60
N ALA A 226 -13.70 -6.40 7.00
CA ALA A 226 -12.37 -6.73 6.54
C ALA A 226 -11.34 -6.60 7.66
N SER A 227 -10.20 -7.25 7.47
CA SER A 227 -9.02 -7.10 8.29
C SER A 227 -7.78 -7.36 7.47
N ALA A 228 -6.74 -6.59 7.70
CA ALA A 228 -5.42 -6.84 7.16
C ALA A 228 -4.43 -7.13 8.29
N ALA A 229 -3.47 -8.00 8.04
CA ALA A 229 -2.39 -8.29 8.97
C ALA A 229 -1.05 -8.42 8.27
N CYS A 230 0.02 -7.99 8.93
CA CYS A 230 1.37 -8.25 8.47
C CYS A 230 1.76 -9.69 8.80
N LEU A 231 2.04 -10.50 7.78
CA LEU A 231 2.49 -11.88 7.95
C LEU A 231 3.98 -11.93 8.31
N SER A 232 4.81 -11.08 7.70
CA SER A 232 6.23 -11.01 7.98
C SER A 232 6.80 -9.62 7.69
N SER A 233 7.17 -8.89 8.73
CA SER A 233 7.76 -7.54 8.60
C SER A 233 9.10 -7.52 7.86
N GLN A 234 9.82 -8.64 7.85
CA GLN A 234 11.10 -8.77 7.12
C GLN A 234 10.94 -8.81 5.60
N ARG A 235 9.72 -9.05 5.11
CA ARG A 235 9.42 -9.13 3.66
C ARG A 235 9.09 -7.79 3.03
N ALA A 236 9.14 -6.72 3.80
CA ALA A 236 8.98 -5.36 3.29
C ALA A 236 9.97 -4.40 3.92
N ILE A 237 10.37 -3.43 3.14
CA ILE A 237 11.17 -2.29 3.57
C ILE A 237 10.39 -1.02 3.30
N ARG A 238 10.26 -0.22 4.35
CA ARG A 238 9.70 1.13 4.29
C ARG A 238 10.86 2.11 4.24
N LEU A 239 11.10 2.70 3.09
CA LEU A 239 12.05 3.79 2.92
C LEU A 239 11.38 5.10 3.32
N GLU A 240 11.95 5.80 4.27
CA GLU A 240 11.52 7.13 4.70
C GLU A 240 12.49 8.18 4.17
N SER A 241 11.98 9.17 3.44
CA SER A 241 12.76 10.23 2.78
C SER A 241 11.99 11.54 2.80
N SER A 242 12.68 12.66 2.53
CA SER A 242 12.06 13.91 2.12
C SER A 242 11.76 13.89 0.62
N SER A 243 11.11 14.95 0.12
CA SER A 243 10.99 15.24 -1.31
C SER A 243 11.64 16.58 -1.63
N THR A 244 12.06 16.77 -2.87
CA THR A 244 12.58 18.05 -3.38
C THR A 244 11.47 19.07 -3.63
N LEU A 245 10.21 18.63 -3.62
CA LEU A 245 9.02 19.45 -3.84
C LEU A 245 8.39 20.00 -2.55
N ASP A 246 9.00 19.74 -1.39
CA ASP A 246 8.50 20.08 -0.05
C ASP A 246 8.89 21.49 0.38
#